data_452974aa8ae03bfa24df3007c96a27bb
#
_entry.id   452974aa8ae03bfa24df3007c96a27bb
#
_cell.length_a   1.000
_cell.length_b   1.000
_cell.length_c   1.000
_cell.angle_alpha   90.00
_cell.angle_beta   90.00
_cell.angle_gamma   90.00
#
_symmetry.space_group_name_H-M   'P 1'
#
loop_
_entity.id
_entity.type
_entity.pdbx_description
1 polymer ?
#
loop_
_entity_poly.entity_id
_entity_poly.type
_entity_poly.pdbx_seq_one_letter_code
_entity_poly.pdbx_strand_id
1 'polypeptide(L)'
;MKIHERMSEKRCFYMIVFLAVILFVLSGCEKQQPESESVDSIPTINIGISARTGLSKNLSEVNQTLGDLTEEKIGVRARLIWTGLNSSQGNSYYKNRQLGVDILNIYFNQFENYRQKNLLLDMEPYMAEAPALQEVLDEKTDLPEDEREGVYGIPKPLSDIHTNGVILNRTYVEKYHMDISNIHKPEDLEPLLDIIKKERPDVVPWALEKRGNAVVERSTIADILDGCLAGILYEGTDDTVCNIYESDAYTKRVELAKRWQKKGYLAEDVITNIETGQTQVIAGDAFAAEFVIKPDEMQYEESLYGDKVIIIPFDNRPVLDTEDDWVTVWSIFSETKYPEEAVKVLGLLYSDEDVLNTILYGVEGMHYEVQEDGSFAFPSGINSSNVGYFCSTKWQFNTPKAGIWSGMSDDLEGDFKTFIASANISPAYGFWLDESKITVDIQKLKEIVSRYKKNLNIGLGDDGKDVDTYLEEFRKELREAGSEELVKEVRDQYQAWKTKKEYDVGVKSPQL
;
A
#
# COMPACT_ATOMS: atom_id res chain seq x y z
N MET A 1 -33.22 45.17 -51.41
CA MET A 1 -33.73 43.85 -51.81
C MET A 1 -32.64 42.78 -51.85
N LYS A 2 -31.38 43.05 -52.26
CA LYS A 2 -30.33 42.01 -52.39
C LYS A 2 -29.65 41.58 -51.07
N ILE A 3 -29.85 42.22 -49.93
CA ILE A 3 -29.25 41.86 -48.66
C ILE A 3 -30.09 40.87 -47.88
N HIS A 4 -31.41 40.88 -48.04
CA HIS A 4 -32.30 39.95 -47.35
C HIS A 4 -32.29 38.53 -47.95
N GLU A 5 -32.05 38.37 -49.23
CA GLU A 5 -31.96 37.05 -49.88
C GLU A 5 -30.71 36.28 -49.47
N ARG A 6 -29.52 36.95 -49.33
CA ARG A 6 -28.28 36.35 -48.89
C ARG A 6 -28.30 35.87 -47.42
N MET A 7 -29.11 36.48 -46.56
CA MET A 7 -29.30 36.03 -45.18
C MET A 7 -30.20 34.84 -45.04
N SER A 8 -31.16 34.70 -45.95
CA SER A 8 -32.06 33.53 -45.99
C SER A 8 -31.32 32.26 -46.44
N GLU A 9 -30.50 32.33 -47.50
CA GLU A 9 -29.72 31.17 -47.98
C GLU A 9 -28.69 30.68 -46.95
N LYS A 10 -28.02 31.56 -46.25
CA LYS A 10 -27.09 31.19 -45.20
C LYS A 10 -27.80 30.50 -44.01
N ARG A 11 -28.98 30.97 -43.61
CA ARG A 11 -29.77 30.34 -42.56
C ARG A 11 -30.29 28.95 -42.99
N CYS A 12 -30.71 28.78 -44.24
CA CYS A 12 -31.07 27.46 -44.78
C CYS A 12 -29.86 26.51 -44.80
N PHE A 13 -28.71 26.99 -45.22
CA PHE A 13 -27.48 26.18 -45.25
C PHE A 13 -27.05 25.72 -43.85
N TYR A 14 -27.04 26.61 -42.83
CA TYR A 14 -26.74 26.24 -41.44
C TYR A 14 -27.78 25.31 -40.84
N MET A 15 -29.05 25.46 -41.19
CA MET A 15 -30.11 24.55 -40.72
C MET A 15 -30.00 23.16 -41.35
N ILE A 16 -29.59 23.04 -42.62
CA ILE A 16 -29.33 21.76 -43.28
C ILE A 16 -28.07 21.08 -42.70
N VAL A 17 -27.02 21.83 -42.46
CA VAL A 17 -25.80 21.32 -41.81
C VAL A 17 -26.09 20.87 -40.37
N PHE A 18 -26.91 21.60 -39.62
CA PHE A 18 -27.29 21.23 -38.25
C PHE A 18 -28.20 19.97 -38.23
N LEU A 19 -29.12 19.83 -39.20
CA LEU A 19 -29.91 18.61 -39.37
C LEU A 19 -29.06 17.41 -39.79
N ALA A 20 -28.05 17.60 -40.65
CA ALA A 20 -27.14 16.55 -41.07
C ALA A 20 -26.25 16.07 -39.89
N VAL A 21 -25.81 16.98 -39.01
CA VAL A 21 -25.06 16.63 -37.79
C VAL A 21 -25.94 15.89 -36.79
N ILE A 22 -27.20 16.27 -36.63
CA ILE A 22 -28.16 15.55 -35.77
C ILE A 22 -28.45 14.15 -36.32
N LEU A 23 -28.58 13.98 -37.65
CA LEU A 23 -28.76 12.68 -38.28
C LEU A 23 -27.51 11.77 -38.14
N PHE A 24 -26.32 12.36 -38.16
CA PHE A 24 -25.08 11.60 -37.92
C PHE A 24 -24.90 11.18 -36.44
N VAL A 25 -25.38 11.97 -35.48
CA VAL A 25 -25.38 11.63 -34.06
C VAL A 25 -26.44 10.57 -33.74
N LEU A 26 -27.56 10.54 -34.46
CA LEU A 26 -28.62 9.55 -34.27
C LEU A 26 -28.35 8.21 -34.98
N SER A 27 -27.48 8.17 -36.01
CA SER A 27 -27.06 6.91 -36.64
C SER A 27 -25.83 6.26 -35.97
N GLY A 28 -25.20 6.91 -34.99
CA GLY A 28 -24.07 6.37 -34.20
C GLY A 28 -24.47 5.62 -32.94
N CYS A 29 -25.76 5.58 -32.58
CA CYS A 29 -26.27 4.69 -31.55
C CYS A 29 -26.81 3.39 -32.18
N GLU A 30 -25.92 2.61 -32.79
CA GLU A 30 -26.14 1.19 -32.84
C GLU A 30 -26.14 0.71 -31.38
N LYS A 31 -27.35 0.40 -30.88
CA LYS A 31 -27.45 -0.40 -29.65
C LYS A 31 -26.65 -1.66 -29.94
N GLN A 32 -25.45 -1.80 -29.37
CA GLN A 32 -24.92 -3.12 -29.13
C GLN A 32 -26.04 -3.87 -28.39
N GLN A 33 -26.73 -4.75 -29.12
CA GLN A 33 -27.49 -5.80 -28.48
C GLN A 33 -26.49 -6.46 -27.55
N PRO A 34 -26.85 -6.74 -26.28
CA PRO A 34 -26.03 -7.62 -25.49
C PRO A 34 -25.83 -8.86 -26.35
N GLU A 35 -24.59 -9.16 -26.71
CA GLU A 35 -24.23 -10.44 -27.29
C GLU A 35 -24.92 -11.47 -26.40
N SER A 36 -25.79 -12.28 -26.99
CA SER A 36 -26.32 -13.43 -26.29
C SER A 36 -25.12 -14.25 -25.88
N GLU A 37 -24.79 -14.23 -24.59
CA GLU A 37 -23.75 -15.09 -24.00
C GLU A 37 -24.10 -16.51 -24.50
N SER A 38 -23.27 -17.02 -25.39
CA SER A 38 -23.29 -18.43 -25.75
C SER A 38 -23.00 -19.19 -24.46
N VAL A 39 -23.82 -20.19 -24.15
CA VAL A 39 -23.76 -21.03 -22.92
C VAL A 39 -22.41 -21.79 -22.77
N ASP A 40 -21.43 -21.50 -23.66
CA ASP A 40 -20.10 -22.14 -23.73
C ASP A 40 -18.92 -21.16 -23.62
N SER A 41 -19.10 -19.94 -23.14
CA SER A 41 -17.95 -19.05 -22.92
C SER A 41 -17.30 -19.33 -21.57
N ILE A 42 -15.99 -19.64 -21.59
CA ILE A 42 -15.18 -19.84 -20.38
C ILE A 42 -15.27 -18.59 -19.49
N PRO A 43 -15.60 -18.72 -18.18
CA PRO A 43 -15.67 -17.60 -17.29
C PRO A 43 -14.34 -16.81 -17.24
N THR A 44 -14.43 -15.49 -17.21
CA THR A 44 -13.25 -14.62 -17.06
C THR A 44 -13.37 -13.83 -15.79
N ILE A 45 -12.36 -13.91 -14.92
CA ILE A 45 -12.25 -13.22 -13.64
C ILE A 45 -11.17 -12.15 -13.74
N ASN A 46 -11.54 -10.93 -13.40
CA ASN A 46 -10.66 -9.77 -13.48
C ASN A 46 -10.08 -9.44 -12.11
N ILE A 47 -8.75 -9.48 -12.00
CA ILE A 47 -7.98 -9.15 -10.80
C ILE A 47 -7.49 -7.72 -10.91
N GLY A 48 -7.92 -6.85 -9.99
CA GLY A 48 -7.44 -5.48 -9.90
C GLY A 48 -6.06 -5.42 -9.26
N ILE A 49 -5.09 -4.90 -10.00
CA ILE A 49 -3.74 -4.63 -9.47
C ILE A 49 -3.38 -3.16 -9.67
N SER A 50 -2.67 -2.60 -8.68
CA SER A 50 -2.03 -1.30 -8.83
C SER A 50 -0.60 -1.47 -9.33
N ALA A 51 -0.15 -0.59 -10.21
CA ALA A 51 1.22 -0.61 -10.68
C ALA A 51 1.67 0.77 -11.16
N ARG A 52 3.00 0.95 -11.24
CA ARG A 52 3.60 2.18 -11.76
C ARG A 52 3.30 2.32 -13.24
N THR A 53 3.00 3.54 -13.68
CA THR A 53 2.80 3.85 -15.12
C THR A 53 4.08 3.57 -15.90
N GLY A 54 3.94 2.96 -17.07
CA GLY A 54 5.04 2.72 -18.02
C GLY A 54 5.56 1.28 -18.09
N LEU A 55 5.26 0.43 -17.09
CA LEU A 55 5.67 -0.99 -17.08
C LEU A 55 4.56 -1.95 -17.54
N SER A 56 3.55 -1.44 -18.23
CA SER A 56 2.39 -2.22 -18.69
C SER A 56 2.37 -2.46 -20.21
N LYS A 57 3.49 -2.27 -20.89
CA LYS A 57 3.56 -2.41 -22.37
C LYS A 57 3.17 -3.81 -22.84
N ASN A 58 3.50 -4.82 -22.07
CA ASN A 58 3.23 -6.23 -22.38
C ASN A 58 2.11 -6.81 -21.52
N LEU A 59 1.19 -5.99 -21.02
CA LEU A 59 0.07 -6.50 -20.20
C LEU A 59 -0.84 -7.46 -20.99
N SER A 60 -0.95 -7.30 -22.30
CA SER A 60 -1.75 -8.21 -23.15
C SER A 60 -1.14 -9.61 -23.19
N GLU A 61 0.18 -9.70 -23.32
CA GLU A 61 0.91 -10.97 -23.35
C GLU A 61 0.85 -11.67 -21.99
N VAL A 62 1.02 -10.90 -20.91
CA VAL A 62 0.88 -11.43 -19.53
C VAL A 62 -0.55 -11.93 -19.30
N ASN A 63 -1.57 -11.18 -19.71
CA ASN A 63 -2.96 -11.59 -19.59
C ASN A 63 -3.29 -12.83 -20.44
N GLN A 64 -2.68 -12.97 -21.60
CA GLN A 64 -2.85 -14.17 -22.41
C GLN A 64 -2.27 -15.39 -21.67
N THR A 65 -1.00 -15.30 -21.22
CA THR A 65 -0.32 -16.38 -20.48
C THR A 65 -1.08 -16.73 -19.19
N LEU A 66 -1.49 -15.72 -18.39
CA LEU A 66 -2.23 -15.94 -17.15
C LEU A 66 -3.59 -16.60 -17.42
N GLY A 67 -4.31 -16.12 -18.45
CA GLY A 67 -5.60 -16.69 -18.83
C GLY A 67 -5.50 -18.14 -19.27
N ASP A 68 -4.53 -18.47 -20.12
CA ASP A 68 -4.31 -19.84 -20.61
C ASP A 68 -3.91 -20.77 -19.46
N LEU A 69 -3.03 -20.31 -18.56
CA LEU A 69 -2.57 -21.05 -17.38
C LEU A 69 -3.73 -21.36 -16.41
N THR A 70 -4.55 -20.37 -16.09
CA THR A 70 -5.67 -20.56 -15.16
C THR A 70 -6.82 -21.36 -15.78
N GLU A 71 -7.02 -21.22 -17.10
CA GLU A 71 -7.98 -22.07 -17.85
C GLU A 71 -7.56 -23.56 -17.78
N GLU A 72 -6.27 -23.84 -17.98
CA GLU A 72 -5.75 -25.22 -17.90
C GLU A 72 -5.92 -25.80 -16.48
N LYS A 73 -5.64 -25.00 -15.44
CA LYS A 73 -5.65 -25.48 -14.05
C LYS A 73 -7.06 -25.64 -13.47
N ILE A 74 -7.98 -24.70 -13.76
CA ILE A 74 -9.29 -24.63 -13.08
C ILE A 74 -10.47 -24.36 -14.03
N GLY A 75 -10.27 -24.31 -15.35
CA GLY A 75 -11.32 -24.05 -16.34
C GLY A 75 -11.84 -22.61 -16.34
N VAL A 76 -11.06 -21.66 -15.80
CA VAL A 76 -11.43 -20.24 -15.65
C VAL A 76 -10.28 -19.37 -16.13
N ARG A 77 -10.55 -18.33 -16.92
CA ARG A 77 -9.52 -17.37 -17.36
C ARG A 77 -9.38 -16.25 -16.35
N ALA A 78 -8.19 -16.05 -15.81
CA ALA A 78 -7.87 -14.87 -15.01
C ALA A 78 -7.28 -13.75 -15.90
N ARG A 79 -7.54 -12.51 -15.55
CA ARG A 79 -7.02 -11.33 -16.25
C ARG A 79 -6.69 -10.19 -15.29
N LEU A 80 -5.55 -9.55 -15.45
CA LEU A 80 -5.14 -8.40 -14.68
C LEU A 80 -5.75 -7.11 -15.25
N ILE A 81 -6.29 -6.28 -14.39
CA ILE A 81 -6.80 -4.94 -14.68
C ILE A 81 -6.02 -3.90 -13.90
N TRP A 82 -5.47 -2.91 -14.58
CA TRP A 82 -4.82 -1.78 -13.91
C TRP A 82 -5.84 -0.88 -13.23
N THR A 83 -5.72 -0.70 -11.92
CA THR A 83 -6.63 0.11 -11.11
C THR A 83 -6.10 1.52 -10.81
N GLY A 84 -4.83 1.78 -11.10
CA GLY A 84 -4.13 3.06 -10.93
C GLY A 84 -3.17 3.08 -9.74
N LEU A 85 -2.34 4.12 -9.66
CA LEU A 85 -1.18 4.22 -8.77
C LEU A 85 -1.49 4.56 -7.30
N ASN A 86 -2.65 5.14 -7.02
CA ASN A 86 -2.95 5.63 -5.68
C ASN A 86 -3.89 4.66 -4.95
N SER A 87 -3.45 4.19 -3.80
CA SER A 87 -4.24 3.36 -2.90
C SER A 87 -5.66 3.90 -2.66
N SER A 88 -5.82 5.21 -2.46
CA SER A 88 -7.14 5.83 -2.25
C SER A 88 -8.00 5.91 -3.52
N GLN A 89 -7.39 6.04 -4.71
CA GLN A 89 -8.13 6.03 -5.98
C GLN A 89 -8.22 4.63 -6.60
N GLY A 90 -7.17 3.82 -6.44
CA GLY A 90 -7.13 2.43 -6.89
C GLY A 90 -8.18 1.57 -6.18
N ASN A 91 -8.46 1.85 -4.92
CA ASN A 91 -9.43 1.12 -4.11
C ASN A 91 -10.86 1.69 -4.13
N SER A 92 -11.16 2.64 -5.04
CA SER A 92 -12.54 3.10 -5.19
C SER A 92 -13.43 2.00 -5.78
N TYR A 93 -14.42 1.54 -5.00
CA TYR A 93 -15.40 0.54 -5.43
C TYR A 93 -16.00 0.87 -6.81
N TYR A 94 -16.55 2.07 -6.96
CA TYR A 94 -17.24 2.46 -8.21
C TYR A 94 -16.30 2.48 -9.40
N LYS A 95 -15.07 2.97 -9.23
CA LYS A 95 -14.06 2.97 -10.31
C LYS A 95 -13.70 1.56 -10.73
N ASN A 96 -13.45 0.68 -9.77
CA ASN A 96 -13.07 -0.70 -10.04
C ASN A 96 -14.22 -1.50 -10.69
N ARG A 97 -15.46 -1.26 -10.26
CA ARG A 97 -16.63 -1.86 -10.91
C ARG A 97 -16.82 -1.37 -12.34
N GLN A 98 -16.56 -0.08 -12.62
CA GLN A 98 -16.56 0.43 -14.00
C GLN A 98 -15.47 -0.21 -14.88
N LEU A 99 -14.34 -0.61 -14.29
CA LEU A 99 -13.27 -1.35 -14.97
C LEU A 99 -13.56 -2.84 -15.09
N GLY A 100 -14.63 -3.34 -14.47
CA GLY A 100 -15.01 -4.75 -14.48
C GLY A 100 -14.17 -5.63 -13.54
N VAL A 101 -13.53 -5.06 -12.49
CA VAL A 101 -12.75 -5.80 -11.49
C VAL A 101 -13.67 -6.68 -10.66
N ASP A 102 -13.30 -7.94 -10.46
CA ASP A 102 -13.96 -8.90 -9.59
C ASP A 102 -13.22 -9.09 -8.26
N ILE A 103 -11.91 -9.22 -8.32
CA ILE A 103 -11.01 -9.44 -7.16
C ILE A 103 -10.11 -8.22 -6.97
N LEU A 104 -10.01 -7.72 -5.74
CA LEU A 104 -9.17 -6.56 -5.41
C LEU A 104 -8.50 -6.73 -4.05
N ASN A 105 -7.24 -6.29 -3.95
CA ASN A 105 -6.56 -6.10 -2.67
C ASN A 105 -6.99 -4.75 -2.07
N ILE A 106 -7.62 -4.76 -0.90
CA ILE A 106 -8.28 -3.61 -0.26
C ILE A 106 -7.57 -3.29 1.05
N TYR A 107 -7.29 -2.01 1.31
CA TYR A 107 -6.80 -1.57 2.61
C TYR A 107 -7.86 -1.79 3.69
N PHE A 108 -7.44 -2.23 4.86
CA PHE A 108 -8.32 -2.64 5.94
C PHE A 108 -9.31 -1.54 6.37
N ASN A 109 -8.88 -0.29 6.41
CA ASN A 109 -9.75 0.85 6.72
C ASN A 109 -10.89 1.09 5.71
N GLN A 110 -10.78 0.55 4.49
CA GLN A 110 -11.83 0.57 3.47
C GLN A 110 -12.62 -0.73 3.42
N PHE A 111 -11.97 -1.84 3.79
CA PHE A 111 -12.58 -3.16 3.83
C PHE A 111 -13.83 -3.18 4.70
N GLU A 112 -13.75 -2.71 5.93
CA GLU A 112 -14.87 -2.68 6.85
C GLU A 112 -16.04 -1.83 6.32
N ASN A 113 -15.75 -0.67 5.72
CA ASN A 113 -16.77 0.16 5.07
C ASN A 113 -17.47 -0.56 3.90
N TYR A 114 -16.72 -1.36 3.13
CA TYR A 114 -17.30 -2.13 2.01
C TYR A 114 -18.12 -3.31 2.51
N ARG A 115 -17.66 -4.00 3.56
CA ARG A 115 -18.38 -5.09 4.22
C ARG A 115 -19.73 -4.60 4.75
N GLN A 116 -19.75 -3.52 5.53
CA GLN A 116 -20.97 -2.95 6.10
C GLN A 116 -21.99 -2.50 5.04
N LYS A 117 -21.52 -2.14 3.84
CA LYS A 117 -22.37 -1.75 2.70
C LYS A 117 -22.78 -2.94 1.83
N ASN A 118 -22.46 -4.17 2.19
CA ASN A 118 -22.70 -5.38 1.43
C ASN A 118 -22.11 -5.32 -0.01
N LEU A 119 -20.93 -4.70 -0.17
CA LEU A 119 -20.24 -4.58 -1.45
C LEU A 119 -19.27 -5.73 -1.71
N LEU A 120 -19.00 -6.56 -0.70
CA LEU A 120 -18.10 -7.70 -0.77
C LEU A 120 -18.89 -9.01 -0.76
N LEU A 121 -18.38 -9.99 -1.48
CA LEU A 121 -18.89 -11.35 -1.51
C LEU A 121 -18.56 -12.03 -0.18
N ASP A 122 -19.54 -12.71 0.42
CA ASP A 122 -19.27 -13.72 1.43
C ASP A 122 -18.73 -14.97 0.74
N MET A 123 -17.45 -15.25 0.99
CA MET A 123 -16.75 -16.40 0.39
C MET A 123 -16.96 -17.71 1.14
N GLU A 124 -17.50 -17.66 2.38
CA GLU A 124 -17.65 -18.85 3.22
C GLU A 124 -18.31 -20.04 2.50
N PRO A 125 -19.40 -19.88 1.70
CA PRO A 125 -20.03 -20.97 0.97
C PRO A 125 -19.13 -21.64 -0.09
N TYR A 126 -18.07 -20.97 -0.51
CA TYR A 126 -17.18 -21.39 -1.61
C TYR A 126 -15.78 -21.83 -1.13
N MET A 127 -15.47 -21.71 0.17
CA MET A 127 -14.12 -21.96 0.71
C MET A 127 -13.60 -23.36 0.42
N ALA A 128 -14.50 -24.36 0.28
CA ALA A 128 -14.12 -25.72 -0.09
C ALA A 128 -13.43 -25.82 -1.46
N GLU A 129 -13.67 -24.86 -2.36
CA GLU A 129 -13.07 -24.79 -3.70
C GLU A 129 -11.64 -24.23 -3.69
N ALA A 130 -11.21 -23.62 -2.57
CA ALA A 130 -9.90 -22.98 -2.44
C ALA A 130 -9.30 -23.21 -1.03
N PRO A 131 -8.87 -24.45 -0.70
CA PRO A 131 -8.39 -24.81 0.64
C PRO A 131 -7.23 -23.92 1.14
N ALA A 132 -6.38 -23.44 0.25
CA ALA A 132 -5.26 -22.58 0.62
C ALA A 132 -5.71 -21.25 1.29
N LEU A 133 -6.92 -20.78 1.00
CA LEU A 133 -7.48 -19.59 1.67
C LEU A 133 -7.84 -19.91 3.13
N GLN A 134 -8.36 -21.12 3.38
CA GLN A 134 -8.67 -21.57 4.74
C GLN A 134 -7.40 -21.76 5.56
N GLU A 135 -6.33 -22.33 4.97
CA GLU A 135 -5.03 -22.49 5.63
C GLU A 135 -4.50 -21.15 6.16
N VAL A 136 -4.56 -20.10 5.34
CA VAL A 136 -4.12 -18.75 5.76
C VAL A 136 -5.00 -18.20 6.88
N LEU A 137 -6.32 -18.38 6.81
CA LEU A 137 -7.22 -17.93 7.88
C LEU A 137 -6.98 -18.67 9.20
N ASP A 138 -6.67 -19.98 9.13
CA ASP A 138 -6.40 -20.80 10.32
C ASP A 138 -5.06 -20.43 10.99
N GLU A 139 -4.07 -19.95 10.19
CA GLU A 139 -2.79 -19.46 10.71
C GLU A 139 -2.92 -18.08 11.37
N LYS A 140 -3.90 -17.29 10.96
CA LYS A 140 -4.15 -15.93 11.48
C LYS A 140 -5.16 -15.97 12.63
N THR A 141 -4.68 -16.35 13.81
CA THR A 141 -5.51 -16.64 15.00
C THR A 141 -6.13 -15.43 15.68
N ASP A 142 -5.85 -14.20 15.22
CA ASP A 142 -6.15 -12.97 15.94
C ASP A 142 -7.50 -12.34 15.63
N LEU A 143 -8.30 -12.95 14.73
CA LEU A 143 -9.68 -12.52 14.55
C LEU A 143 -10.56 -13.06 15.69
N PRO A 144 -11.38 -12.19 16.32
CA PRO A 144 -12.36 -12.64 17.31
C PRO A 144 -13.31 -13.69 16.70
N GLU A 145 -13.37 -14.88 17.29
CA GLU A 145 -14.23 -15.98 16.79
C GLU A 145 -15.72 -15.64 16.79
N ASP A 146 -16.14 -14.76 17.70
CA ASP A 146 -17.51 -14.35 17.95
C ASP A 146 -18.02 -13.21 17.03
N GLU A 147 -17.13 -12.60 16.23
CA GLU A 147 -17.48 -11.51 15.29
C GLU A 147 -17.46 -11.93 13.81
N ARG A 148 -17.17 -13.21 13.52
CA ARG A 148 -17.10 -13.73 12.15
C ARG A 148 -18.46 -14.19 11.66
N GLU A 149 -19.26 -13.29 11.15
CA GLU A 149 -20.35 -13.67 10.24
C GLU A 149 -19.82 -13.63 8.81
N GLY A 150 -19.42 -14.80 8.24
CA GLY A 150 -18.93 -14.92 6.86
C GLY A 150 -17.44 -14.58 6.64
N VAL A 151 -16.95 -14.85 5.45
CA VAL A 151 -15.58 -14.60 4.99
C VAL A 151 -15.58 -13.58 3.85
N TYR A 152 -15.24 -12.35 4.13
CA TYR A 152 -15.29 -11.23 3.15
C TYR A 152 -13.91 -10.78 2.64
N GLY A 153 -12.83 -11.22 3.28
CA GLY A 153 -11.47 -10.89 2.91
C GLY A 153 -10.47 -11.92 3.41
N ILE A 154 -9.42 -12.13 2.63
CA ILE A 154 -8.31 -13.02 2.97
C ILE A 154 -7.06 -12.18 3.18
N PRO A 155 -6.40 -12.24 4.35
CA PRO A 155 -5.17 -11.53 4.60
C PRO A 155 -4.01 -12.11 3.78
N LYS A 156 -2.90 -11.39 3.71
CA LYS A 156 -1.69 -11.90 3.08
C LYS A 156 -1.10 -13.07 3.88
N PRO A 157 -0.41 -14.03 3.22
CA PRO A 157 0.22 -15.15 3.91
C PRO A 157 1.23 -14.70 4.99
N LEU A 158 2.10 -13.75 4.66
CA LEU A 158 3.05 -13.17 5.61
C LEU A 158 2.54 -11.82 6.13
N SER A 159 2.78 -11.55 7.41
CA SER A 159 2.48 -10.26 8.05
C SER A 159 3.25 -9.14 7.38
N ASP A 160 2.73 -7.92 7.43
CA ASP A 160 3.38 -6.73 6.82
C ASP A 160 4.43 -6.10 7.74
N ILE A 161 4.91 -6.88 8.71
CA ILE A 161 5.94 -6.50 9.65
C ILE A 161 7.18 -5.96 8.93
N HIS A 162 7.66 -4.84 9.38
CA HIS A 162 8.83 -4.19 8.81
C HIS A 162 9.61 -3.41 9.87
N THR A 163 10.80 -3.00 9.51
CA THR A 163 11.52 -1.91 10.17
C THR A 163 11.88 -0.87 9.11
N ASN A 164 12.63 0.14 9.47
CA ASN A 164 13.04 1.16 8.53
C ASN A 164 14.54 1.33 8.45
N GLY A 165 14.98 1.94 7.37
CA GLY A 165 16.35 2.27 7.07
C GLY A 165 16.41 3.40 6.05
N VAL A 166 17.50 3.50 5.35
CA VAL A 166 17.73 4.51 4.33
C VAL A 166 18.21 3.85 3.04
N ILE A 167 17.69 4.35 1.92
CA ILE A 167 18.25 4.11 0.58
C ILE A 167 19.08 5.34 0.19
N LEU A 168 20.34 5.12 -0.19
CA LEU A 168 21.30 6.14 -0.60
C LEU A 168 21.67 5.97 -2.06
N ASN A 169 21.88 7.05 -2.80
CA ASN A 169 22.43 7.00 -4.13
C ASN A 169 23.95 6.68 -4.08
N ARG A 170 24.33 5.51 -4.59
CA ARG A 170 25.72 5.00 -4.57
C ARG A 170 26.70 5.94 -5.24
N THR A 171 26.33 6.54 -6.37
CA THR A 171 27.22 7.45 -7.10
C THR A 171 27.70 8.62 -6.27
N TYR A 172 26.82 9.17 -5.43
CA TYR A 172 27.18 10.29 -4.54
C TYR A 172 28.02 9.83 -3.36
N VAL A 173 27.69 8.68 -2.75
CA VAL A 173 28.49 8.08 -1.67
C VAL A 173 29.93 7.87 -2.11
N GLU A 174 30.13 7.24 -3.26
CA GLU A 174 31.45 6.94 -3.82
C GLU A 174 32.19 8.22 -4.26
N LYS A 175 31.53 9.13 -4.98
CA LYS A 175 32.11 10.36 -5.49
C LYS A 175 32.66 11.27 -4.37
N TYR A 176 31.94 11.35 -3.25
CA TYR A 176 32.32 12.23 -2.15
C TYR A 176 32.98 11.48 -1.00
N HIS A 177 33.32 10.20 -1.19
CA HIS A 177 33.99 9.34 -0.20
C HIS A 177 33.30 9.40 1.18
N MET A 178 31.96 9.27 1.16
CA MET A 178 31.16 9.39 2.38
C MET A 178 31.35 8.17 3.28
N ASP A 179 31.57 8.41 4.57
CA ASP A 179 31.56 7.37 5.57
C ASP A 179 30.13 7.05 5.97
N ILE A 180 29.67 5.84 5.62
CA ILE A 180 28.33 5.33 5.89
C ILE A 180 28.31 4.26 7.00
N SER A 181 29.43 4.02 7.67
CA SER A 181 29.59 2.93 8.65
C SER A 181 28.89 3.20 10.00
N ASN A 182 28.50 4.44 10.26
CA ASN A 182 27.94 4.88 11.54
C ASN A 182 26.53 5.47 11.39
N ILE A 183 25.74 4.92 10.46
CA ILE A 183 24.35 5.31 10.24
C ILE A 183 23.46 4.30 10.98
N HIS A 184 22.89 4.70 12.11
CA HIS A 184 22.04 3.91 12.98
C HIS A 184 20.63 4.45 13.11
N LYS A 185 20.44 5.73 12.79
CA LYS A 185 19.18 6.47 12.87
C LYS A 185 19.17 7.64 11.88
N PRO A 186 18.03 8.25 11.59
CA PRO A 186 17.91 9.33 10.60
C PRO A 186 18.87 10.52 10.87
N GLU A 187 19.07 10.93 12.13
CA GLU A 187 19.93 12.06 12.47
C GLU A 187 21.39 11.86 12.08
N ASP A 188 21.87 10.62 12.03
CA ASP A 188 23.26 10.29 11.66
C ASP A 188 23.55 10.62 10.19
N LEU A 189 22.52 10.82 9.39
CA LEU A 189 22.64 11.26 7.99
C LEU A 189 22.97 12.74 7.81
N GLU A 190 22.76 13.59 8.83
CA GLU A 190 22.90 15.04 8.69
C GLU A 190 24.25 15.48 8.10
N PRO A 191 25.41 14.91 8.49
CA PRO A 191 26.69 15.26 7.87
C PRO A 191 26.73 14.97 6.36
N LEU A 192 26.09 13.88 5.91
CA LEU A 192 26.06 13.50 4.50
C LEU A 192 25.10 14.38 3.70
N LEU A 193 23.95 14.71 4.31
CA LEU A 193 22.98 15.66 3.71
C LEU A 193 23.60 17.05 3.56
N ASP A 194 24.41 17.51 4.52
CA ASP A 194 25.14 18.78 4.44
C ASP A 194 26.15 18.79 3.27
N ILE A 195 26.85 17.67 3.02
CA ILE A 195 27.75 17.53 1.85
C ILE A 195 26.97 17.68 0.55
N ILE A 196 25.87 16.96 0.38
CA ILE A 196 25.04 17.03 -0.82
C ILE A 196 24.48 18.43 -1.01
N LYS A 197 23.91 19.03 0.03
CA LYS A 197 23.38 20.40 -0.03
C LYS A 197 24.39 21.41 -0.53
N LYS A 198 25.66 21.23 -0.13
CA LYS A 198 26.75 22.13 -0.53
C LYS A 198 27.28 21.84 -1.93
N GLU A 199 27.58 20.58 -2.24
CA GLU A 199 28.30 20.17 -3.44
C GLU A 199 27.37 19.93 -4.64
N ARG A 200 26.08 19.66 -4.41
CA ARG A 200 25.07 19.34 -5.42
C ARG A 200 23.74 20.05 -5.09
N PRO A 201 23.68 21.40 -5.22
CA PRO A 201 22.47 22.14 -4.94
C PRO A 201 21.30 21.81 -5.89
N ASP A 202 21.57 21.10 -6.96
CA ASP A 202 20.62 20.56 -7.95
C ASP A 202 20.03 19.19 -7.54
N VAL A 203 20.53 18.57 -6.48
CA VAL A 203 20.08 17.26 -5.97
C VAL A 203 19.36 17.47 -4.64
N VAL A 204 18.22 16.82 -4.46
CA VAL A 204 17.49 16.82 -3.19
C VAL A 204 18.26 16.01 -2.16
N PRO A 205 18.71 16.56 -1.04
CA PRO A 205 19.43 15.80 -0.02
C PRO A 205 18.60 14.67 0.56
N TRP A 206 17.33 14.94 0.92
CA TRP A 206 16.39 13.97 1.47
C TRP A 206 15.05 14.06 0.74
N ALA A 207 14.68 13.02 0.02
CA ALA A 207 13.38 12.89 -0.61
C ALA A 207 12.38 12.19 0.30
N LEU A 208 11.15 12.68 0.33
CA LEU A 208 10.07 11.98 1.05
C LEU A 208 9.64 10.72 0.30
N GLU A 209 9.17 9.74 1.04
CA GLU A 209 8.64 8.49 0.46
C GLU A 209 7.51 8.79 -0.54
N LYS A 210 6.63 9.71 -0.19
CA LYS A 210 5.64 10.32 -1.10
C LYS A 210 5.10 11.64 -0.56
N ARG A 211 4.35 12.35 -1.40
CA ARG A 211 3.71 13.60 -1.05
C ARG A 211 2.92 13.54 0.25
N GLY A 212 3.20 14.46 1.16
CA GLY A 212 2.48 14.62 2.42
C GLY A 212 2.91 13.67 3.53
N ASN A 213 3.89 12.80 3.26
CA ASN A 213 4.48 11.96 4.30
C ASN A 213 5.37 12.78 5.23
N ALA A 214 5.64 12.25 6.42
CA ALA A 214 6.61 12.84 7.33
C ALA A 214 8.04 12.70 6.78
N VAL A 215 8.93 13.52 7.29
CA VAL A 215 10.37 13.43 7.00
C VAL A 215 10.89 12.03 7.31
N VAL A 216 10.36 11.40 8.37
CA VAL A 216 10.57 9.98 8.70
C VAL A 216 9.18 9.39 8.97
N GLU A 217 8.56 8.78 7.97
CA GLU A 217 7.19 8.27 8.04
C GLU A 217 7.12 6.86 8.62
N ARG A 218 8.07 6.01 8.19
CA ARG A 218 8.08 4.58 8.52
C ARG A 218 8.59 4.29 9.93
N SER A 219 9.25 5.25 10.56
CA SER A 219 9.56 5.22 11.99
C SER A 219 8.27 5.41 12.78
N THR A 220 7.48 4.37 12.87
CA THR A 220 6.26 4.39 13.69
C THR A 220 6.62 4.64 15.14
N ILE A 221 5.93 5.58 15.78
CA ILE A 221 6.16 5.91 17.19
C ILE A 221 5.21 5.18 18.12
N ALA A 222 4.15 4.59 17.58
CA ALA A 222 3.10 3.95 18.36
C ALA A 222 2.32 2.96 17.51
N ASP A 223 1.76 1.95 18.14
CA ASP A 223 0.63 1.16 17.62
C ASP A 223 -0.66 1.97 17.78
N ILE A 224 -1.32 2.34 16.67
CA ILE A 224 -2.49 3.22 16.65
C ILE A 224 -3.75 2.35 16.60
N LEU A 225 -4.53 2.36 17.68
CA LEU A 225 -5.63 1.44 17.90
C LEU A 225 -6.97 1.88 17.29
N ASP A 226 -7.10 3.17 16.91
CA ASP A 226 -8.34 3.79 16.38
C ASP A 226 -8.16 4.31 14.94
N GLY A 227 -7.02 4.04 14.33
CA GLY A 227 -6.64 4.56 13.03
C GLY A 227 -6.56 6.11 12.96
N CYS A 228 -6.43 6.78 14.12
CA CYS A 228 -6.42 8.24 14.21
C CYS A 228 -5.35 8.80 15.16
N LEU A 229 -5.51 8.62 16.47
CA LEU A 229 -4.68 9.29 17.48
C LEU A 229 -4.49 8.50 18.79
N ALA A 230 -5.35 7.54 19.11
CA ALA A 230 -5.25 6.75 20.32
C ALA A 230 -4.33 5.55 20.08
N GLY A 231 -3.20 5.47 20.76
CA GLY A 231 -2.22 4.42 20.54
C GLY A 231 -1.34 4.13 21.75
N ILE A 232 -0.53 3.09 21.62
CA ILE A 232 0.49 2.67 22.60
C ILE A 232 1.86 3.00 22.03
N LEU A 233 2.64 3.81 22.74
CA LEU A 233 3.98 4.22 22.31
C LEU A 233 4.96 3.04 22.34
N TYR A 234 5.82 2.91 21.32
CA TYR A 234 6.90 1.93 21.31
C TYR A 234 8.07 2.32 22.19
N GLU A 235 8.30 3.63 22.38
CA GLU A 235 9.26 4.13 23.36
C GLU A 235 8.58 4.20 24.73
N GLY A 236 8.79 3.18 25.56
CA GLY A 236 8.23 3.15 26.90
C GLY A 236 8.20 1.74 27.49
N THR A 237 7.88 1.66 28.76
CA THR A 237 7.76 0.39 29.50
C THR A 237 6.30 0.09 29.85
N ASP A 238 5.39 0.99 29.55
CA ASP A 238 3.97 0.81 29.81
C ASP A 238 3.15 0.67 28.53
N ASP A 239 2.05 -0.05 28.63
CA ASP A 239 1.11 -0.30 27.57
C ASP A 239 -0.13 0.62 27.67
N THR A 240 0.08 1.84 28.15
CA THR A 240 -0.99 2.81 28.33
C THR A 240 -1.39 3.44 27.01
N VAL A 241 -2.67 3.36 26.67
CA VAL A 241 -3.24 4.06 25.50
C VAL A 241 -3.19 5.57 25.76
N CYS A 242 -2.60 6.32 24.85
CA CYS A 242 -2.47 7.77 24.92
C CYS A 242 -2.81 8.45 23.59
N ASN A 243 -2.97 9.78 23.62
CA ASN A 243 -2.96 10.58 22.39
C ASN A 243 -1.51 10.71 21.90
N ILE A 244 -1.18 10.07 20.78
CA ILE A 244 0.18 10.06 20.24
C ILE A 244 0.70 11.46 19.90
N TYR A 245 -0.19 12.39 19.51
CA TYR A 245 0.19 13.77 19.18
C TYR A 245 0.54 14.64 20.37
N GLU A 246 0.17 14.23 21.58
CA GLU A 246 0.59 14.86 22.83
C GLU A 246 1.95 14.34 23.35
N SER A 247 2.48 13.27 22.74
CA SER A 247 3.69 12.60 23.22
C SER A 247 4.97 13.37 22.92
N ASP A 248 6.00 13.11 23.71
CA ASP A 248 7.37 13.58 23.48
C ASP A 248 7.94 12.98 22.18
N ALA A 249 7.57 11.74 21.84
CA ALA A 249 7.99 11.07 20.61
C ALA A 249 7.53 11.85 19.39
N TYR A 250 6.25 12.26 19.34
CA TYR A 250 5.74 13.07 18.26
C TYR A 250 6.39 14.47 18.22
N THR A 251 6.63 15.09 19.38
CA THR A 251 7.33 16.39 19.47
C THR A 251 8.72 16.31 18.85
N LYS A 252 9.53 15.29 19.22
CA LYS A 252 10.87 15.05 18.64
C LYS A 252 10.83 14.86 17.12
N ARG A 253 9.81 14.18 16.61
CA ARG A 253 9.59 13.98 15.18
C ARG A 253 9.35 15.32 14.45
N VAL A 254 8.50 16.18 15.00
CA VAL A 254 8.23 17.51 14.44
C VAL A 254 9.48 18.41 14.52
N GLU A 255 10.26 18.31 15.60
CA GLU A 255 11.53 19.05 15.75
C GLU A 255 12.58 18.61 14.73
N LEU A 256 12.69 17.29 14.44
CA LEU A 256 13.56 16.78 13.39
C LEU A 256 13.14 17.35 12.02
N ALA A 257 11.86 17.29 11.68
CA ALA A 257 11.33 17.85 10.45
C ALA A 257 11.60 19.35 10.33
N LYS A 258 11.34 20.12 11.40
CA LYS A 258 11.63 21.57 11.48
C LYS A 258 13.14 21.86 11.25
N ARG A 259 14.02 21.06 11.85
CA ARG A 259 15.46 21.22 11.68
C ARG A 259 15.90 20.93 10.25
N TRP A 260 15.41 19.86 9.64
CA TRP A 260 15.76 19.47 8.27
C TRP A 260 15.19 20.42 7.23
N GLN A 261 13.97 20.89 7.43
CA GLN A 261 13.37 21.94 6.60
C GLN A 261 14.20 23.23 6.66
N LYS A 262 14.59 23.68 7.85
CA LYS A 262 15.42 24.87 8.05
C LYS A 262 16.81 24.74 7.40
N LYS A 263 17.41 23.56 7.42
CA LYS A 263 18.67 23.26 6.74
C LYS A 263 18.52 23.15 5.23
N GLY A 264 17.29 23.08 4.71
CA GLY A 264 17.00 22.95 3.29
C GLY A 264 17.37 21.59 2.72
N TYR A 265 17.15 20.54 3.47
CA TYR A 265 17.35 19.16 3.01
C TYR A 265 16.20 18.65 2.15
N LEU A 266 15.00 19.21 2.34
CA LEU A 266 13.80 18.87 1.58
C LEU A 266 13.70 19.67 0.28
N ALA A 267 13.03 19.14 -0.73
CA ALA A 267 12.74 19.83 -1.96
C ALA A 267 11.81 21.04 -1.73
N GLU A 268 11.91 22.08 -2.55
CA GLU A 268 11.00 23.23 -2.50
C GLU A 268 9.55 22.84 -2.83
N ASP A 269 9.38 21.85 -3.71
CA ASP A 269 8.08 21.33 -4.17
C ASP A 269 7.60 20.11 -3.38
N VAL A 270 8.17 19.83 -2.21
CA VAL A 270 7.92 18.65 -1.38
C VAL A 270 6.42 18.37 -1.13
N ILE A 271 5.57 19.40 -1.14
CA ILE A 271 4.11 19.26 -0.96
C ILE A 271 3.42 18.80 -2.25
N THR A 272 3.99 19.03 -3.41
CA THR A 272 3.36 18.80 -4.73
C THR A 272 3.97 17.64 -5.50
N ASN A 273 5.21 17.26 -5.19
CA ASN A 273 5.89 16.14 -5.83
C ASN A 273 5.15 14.83 -5.56
N ILE A 274 4.91 14.05 -6.62
CA ILE A 274 4.18 12.76 -6.57
C ILE A 274 5.11 11.55 -6.71
N GLU A 275 6.38 11.75 -7.04
CA GLU A 275 7.36 10.68 -7.17
C GLU A 275 7.79 10.19 -5.78
N THR A 276 8.01 8.88 -5.66
CA THR A 276 8.50 8.30 -4.41
C THR A 276 9.96 8.68 -4.19
N GLY A 277 10.37 8.81 -2.94
CA GLY A 277 11.76 9.09 -2.58
C GLY A 277 12.72 8.06 -3.15
N GLN A 278 12.37 6.79 -3.10
CA GLN A 278 13.12 5.70 -3.70
C GLN A 278 13.33 5.90 -5.21
N THR A 279 12.27 6.25 -5.95
CA THR A 279 12.37 6.53 -7.40
C THR A 279 13.35 7.67 -7.69
N GLN A 280 13.29 8.75 -6.92
CA GLN A 280 14.18 9.90 -7.07
C GLN A 280 15.63 9.53 -6.75
N VAL A 281 15.89 8.70 -5.74
CA VAL A 281 17.24 8.22 -5.39
C VAL A 281 17.81 7.34 -6.51
N ILE A 282 17.03 6.40 -7.05
CA ILE A 282 17.45 5.53 -8.16
C ILE A 282 17.75 6.35 -9.43
N ALA A 283 16.96 7.41 -9.69
CA ALA A 283 17.15 8.31 -10.82
C ALA A 283 18.37 9.25 -10.64
N GLY A 284 18.83 9.49 -9.42
CA GLY A 284 19.91 10.40 -9.08
C GLY A 284 19.44 11.85 -8.85
N ASP A 285 18.13 12.08 -8.78
CA ASP A 285 17.52 13.38 -8.50
C ASP A 285 17.52 13.68 -6.99
N ALA A 286 17.59 12.62 -6.16
CA ALA A 286 17.79 12.72 -4.72
C ALA A 286 19.00 11.88 -4.26
N PHE A 287 19.55 12.26 -3.10
CA PHE A 287 20.64 11.53 -2.46
C PHE A 287 20.14 10.41 -1.58
N ALA A 288 19.15 10.68 -0.74
CA ALA A 288 18.65 9.78 0.27
C ALA A 288 17.13 9.84 0.41
N ALA A 289 16.55 8.73 0.81
CA ALA A 289 15.16 8.61 1.20
C ALA A 289 15.01 7.52 2.27
N GLU A 290 13.94 7.59 3.06
CA GLU A 290 13.56 6.49 3.94
C GLU A 290 13.22 5.24 3.11
N PHE A 291 13.57 4.06 3.64
CA PHE A 291 13.32 2.78 2.98
C PHE A 291 12.72 1.78 3.96
N VAL A 292 11.75 1.00 3.49
CA VAL A 292 11.17 -0.13 4.23
C VAL A 292 12.15 -1.28 4.22
N ILE A 293 12.46 -1.82 5.37
CA ILE A 293 13.31 -2.99 5.54
C ILE A 293 12.46 -4.20 5.85
N LYS A 294 12.37 -5.09 4.87
CA LYS A 294 11.83 -6.46 4.96
C LYS A 294 12.83 -7.40 4.32
N PRO A 295 12.85 -8.68 4.68
CA PRO A 295 13.82 -9.62 4.11
C PRO A 295 13.77 -9.67 2.58
N ASP A 296 12.59 -9.73 1.99
CA ASP A 296 12.43 -9.81 0.54
C ASP A 296 12.63 -8.45 -0.16
N GLU A 297 12.17 -7.37 0.43
CA GLU A 297 12.16 -6.04 -0.21
C GLU A 297 13.58 -5.48 -0.37
N MET A 298 14.38 -5.58 0.69
CA MET A 298 15.77 -5.10 0.65
C MET A 298 16.60 -5.89 -0.35
N GLN A 299 16.58 -7.23 -0.28
CA GLN A 299 17.35 -8.10 -1.17
C GLN A 299 16.92 -7.93 -2.63
N TYR A 300 15.61 -7.81 -2.87
CA TYR A 300 15.07 -7.61 -4.20
C TYR A 300 15.54 -6.27 -4.81
N GLU A 301 15.46 -5.19 -4.06
CA GLU A 301 15.91 -3.87 -4.50
C GLU A 301 17.41 -3.83 -4.76
N GLU A 302 18.21 -4.48 -3.92
CA GLU A 302 19.66 -4.60 -4.12
C GLU A 302 19.98 -5.45 -5.37
N SER A 303 19.22 -6.50 -5.66
CA SER A 303 19.43 -7.31 -6.87
C SER A 303 19.14 -6.53 -8.16
N LEU A 304 18.14 -5.64 -8.13
CA LEU A 304 17.74 -4.84 -9.28
C LEU A 304 18.57 -3.57 -9.49
N TYR A 305 18.98 -2.93 -8.41
CA TYR A 305 19.54 -1.56 -8.42
C TYR A 305 20.81 -1.41 -7.60
N GLY A 306 21.45 -2.51 -7.17
CA GLY A 306 22.64 -2.44 -6.30
C GLY A 306 23.86 -1.74 -6.93
N ASP A 307 23.87 -1.55 -8.24
CA ASP A 307 24.83 -0.69 -8.94
C ASP A 307 24.55 0.81 -8.75
N LYS A 308 23.33 1.20 -8.35
CA LYS A 308 22.88 2.59 -8.20
C LYS A 308 22.64 2.99 -6.75
N VAL A 309 22.29 2.05 -5.89
CA VAL A 309 21.87 2.33 -4.52
C VAL A 309 22.64 1.56 -3.48
N ILE A 310 22.61 2.05 -2.24
CA ILE A 310 23.04 1.36 -1.02
C ILE A 310 21.88 1.45 -0.04
N ILE A 311 21.49 0.31 0.54
CA ILE A 311 20.43 0.25 1.55
C ILE A 311 21.07 -0.02 2.90
N ILE A 312 20.72 0.76 3.92
CA ILE A 312 21.25 0.65 5.28
C ILE A 312 20.08 0.57 6.26
N PRO A 313 19.90 -0.57 6.96
CA PRO A 313 18.93 -0.65 8.06
C PRO A 313 19.33 0.28 9.20
N PHE A 314 18.36 0.90 9.87
CA PHE A 314 18.59 1.58 11.15
C PHE A 314 18.61 0.57 12.31
N ASP A 315 19.18 0.97 13.45
CA ASP A 315 19.26 0.15 14.66
C ASP A 315 17.90 0.12 15.39
N ASN A 316 16.86 -0.32 14.71
CA ASN A 316 15.55 -0.51 15.30
C ASN A 316 15.06 -1.94 15.02
N ARG A 317 14.36 -2.51 15.99
CA ARG A 317 13.74 -3.81 15.82
C ARG A 317 12.45 -3.65 15.02
N PRO A 318 12.09 -4.64 14.18
CA PRO A 318 10.76 -4.68 13.63
C PRO A 318 9.72 -4.70 14.76
N VAL A 319 8.56 -4.16 14.49
CA VAL A 319 7.42 -4.20 15.40
C VAL A 319 6.31 -4.96 14.71
N LEU A 320 5.66 -5.86 15.42
CA LEU A 320 4.42 -6.49 15.02
C LEU A 320 3.29 -5.79 15.77
N ASP A 321 2.49 -5.00 15.07
CA ASP A 321 1.39 -4.22 15.64
C ASP A 321 0.00 -4.77 15.26
N THR A 322 -1.05 -4.08 15.67
CA THR A 322 -2.43 -4.52 15.47
C THR A 322 -2.87 -4.55 14.01
N GLU A 323 -2.20 -3.80 13.11
CA GLU A 323 -2.57 -3.70 11.70
C GLU A 323 -1.74 -4.61 10.79
N ASP A 324 -0.56 -5.11 11.22
CA ASP A 324 0.42 -5.76 10.33
C ASP A 324 -0.10 -7.00 9.59
N ASP A 325 -1.00 -7.76 10.19
CA ASP A 325 -1.61 -8.91 9.52
C ASP A 325 -2.73 -8.51 8.56
N TRP A 326 -3.33 -7.34 8.79
CA TRP A 326 -4.55 -6.90 8.13
C TRP A 326 -4.40 -5.59 7.35
N VAL A 327 -3.18 -5.10 7.14
CA VAL A 327 -2.93 -3.85 6.37
C VAL A 327 -3.74 -3.84 5.08
N THR A 328 -3.77 -4.98 4.37
CA THR A 328 -4.63 -5.19 3.21
C THR A 328 -5.17 -6.61 3.17
N VAL A 329 -6.36 -6.75 2.60
CA VAL A 329 -7.01 -8.04 2.36
C VAL A 329 -7.40 -8.20 0.90
N TRP A 330 -7.34 -9.41 0.39
CA TRP A 330 -7.90 -9.76 -0.91
C TRP A 330 -9.37 -10.07 -0.75
N SER A 331 -10.20 -9.33 -1.48
CA SER A 331 -11.67 -9.44 -1.43
C SER A 331 -12.25 -9.60 -2.82
N ILE A 332 -13.44 -10.16 -2.89
CA ILE A 332 -14.23 -10.31 -4.11
C ILE A 332 -15.43 -9.37 -4.01
N PHE A 333 -15.75 -8.65 -5.07
CA PHE A 333 -16.94 -7.80 -5.10
C PHE A 333 -18.23 -8.64 -5.21
N SER A 334 -19.26 -8.29 -4.42
CA SER A 334 -20.54 -9.01 -4.36
C SER A 334 -21.29 -9.06 -5.68
N GLU A 335 -21.02 -8.13 -6.62
CA GLU A 335 -21.63 -8.08 -7.94
C GLU A 335 -20.89 -8.93 -9.00
N THR A 336 -19.92 -9.78 -8.62
CA THR A 336 -19.30 -10.71 -9.58
C THR A 336 -20.34 -11.67 -10.15
N LYS A 337 -20.22 -11.99 -11.43
CA LYS A 337 -21.13 -12.93 -12.10
C LYS A 337 -20.78 -14.39 -11.79
N TYR A 338 -19.55 -14.63 -11.36
CA TYR A 338 -18.94 -15.95 -11.20
C TYR A 338 -18.29 -16.09 -9.81
N PRO A 339 -19.09 -16.15 -8.72
CA PRO A 339 -18.56 -16.13 -7.35
C PRO A 339 -17.68 -17.35 -7.03
N GLU A 340 -18.06 -18.54 -7.43
CA GLU A 340 -17.28 -19.77 -7.21
C GLU A 340 -15.94 -19.70 -7.97
N GLU A 341 -15.99 -19.31 -9.23
CA GLU A 341 -14.81 -19.17 -10.08
C GLU A 341 -13.87 -18.07 -9.58
N ALA A 342 -14.41 -16.98 -9.05
CA ALA A 342 -13.62 -15.92 -8.45
C ALA A 342 -12.87 -16.41 -7.19
N VAL A 343 -13.51 -17.23 -6.35
CA VAL A 343 -12.86 -17.87 -5.18
C VAL A 343 -11.78 -18.85 -5.63
N LYS A 344 -12.01 -19.68 -6.67
CA LYS A 344 -10.98 -20.55 -7.25
C LYS A 344 -9.76 -19.77 -7.74
N VAL A 345 -9.99 -18.69 -8.48
CA VAL A 345 -8.89 -17.80 -8.95
C VAL A 345 -8.17 -17.17 -7.77
N LEU A 346 -8.89 -16.67 -6.76
CA LEU A 346 -8.26 -16.13 -5.55
C LEU A 346 -7.41 -17.21 -4.85
N GLY A 347 -7.88 -18.46 -4.78
CA GLY A 347 -7.12 -19.59 -4.23
C GLY A 347 -5.77 -19.81 -4.92
N LEU A 348 -5.70 -19.64 -6.25
CA LEU A 348 -4.44 -19.75 -6.98
C LEU A 348 -3.43 -18.65 -6.61
N LEU A 349 -3.88 -17.46 -6.22
CA LEU A 349 -2.98 -16.39 -5.73
C LEU A 349 -2.29 -16.76 -4.42
N TYR A 350 -2.77 -17.77 -3.71
CA TYR A 350 -2.22 -18.24 -2.43
C TYR A 350 -1.48 -19.56 -2.53
N SER A 351 -1.68 -20.32 -3.62
CA SER A 351 -1.18 -21.70 -3.71
C SER A 351 -0.33 -22.00 -4.92
N ASP A 352 -0.46 -21.24 -6.01
CA ASP A 352 0.13 -21.62 -7.31
C ASP A 352 1.30 -20.72 -7.69
N GLU A 353 2.50 -21.31 -7.74
CA GLU A 353 3.74 -20.62 -8.07
C GLU A 353 3.74 -20.03 -9.49
N ASP A 354 3.26 -20.77 -10.49
CA ASP A 354 3.27 -20.32 -11.89
C ASP A 354 2.35 -19.11 -12.08
N VAL A 355 1.16 -19.13 -11.44
CA VAL A 355 0.22 -18.02 -11.44
C VAL A 355 0.83 -16.79 -10.77
N LEU A 356 1.44 -16.97 -9.60
CA LEU A 356 2.13 -15.89 -8.88
C LEU A 356 3.28 -15.32 -9.70
N ASN A 357 4.14 -16.17 -10.28
CA ASN A 357 5.27 -15.76 -11.11
C ASN A 357 4.82 -14.98 -12.34
N THR A 358 3.73 -15.43 -13.00
CA THR A 358 3.17 -14.72 -14.14
C THR A 358 2.66 -13.33 -13.74
N ILE A 359 2.01 -13.20 -12.58
CA ILE A 359 1.51 -11.92 -12.08
C ILE A 359 2.65 -11.00 -11.64
N LEU A 360 3.66 -11.53 -10.96
CA LEU A 360 4.74 -10.73 -10.36
C LEU A 360 5.84 -10.38 -11.36
N TYR A 361 6.21 -11.33 -12.19
CA TYR A 361 7.39 -11.22 -13.07
C TYR A 361 7.06 -11.21 -14.55
N GLY A 362 5.83 -11.64 -14.94
CA GLY A 362 5.39 -11.66 -16.33
C GLY A 362 5.63 -13.01 -17.01
N VAL A 363 6.06 -12.98 -18.28
CA VAL A 363 6.20 -14.15 -19.15
C VAL A 363 7.67 -14.57 -19.20
N GLU A 364 7.95 -15.85 -18.90
CA GLU A 364 9.29 -16.45 -19.04
C GLU A 364 9.80 -16.31 -20.47
N GLY A 365 11.10 -16.06 -20.62
CA GLY A 365 11.79 -15.80 -21.88
C GLY A 365 11.55 -14.39 -22.45
N MET A 366 10.57 -13.63 -21.93
CA MET A 366 10.30 -12.26 -22.34
C MET A 366 10.67 -11.24 -21.25
N HIS A 367 10.28 -11.49 -20.01
CA HIS A 367 10.46 -10.58 -18.90
C HIS A 367 11.44 -11.09 -17.86
N TYR A 368 11.56 -12.40 -17.73
CA TYR A 368 12.55 -13.08 -16.90
C TYR A 368 13.00 -14.40 -17.54
N GLU A 369 14.13 -14.92 -17.10
CA GLU A 369 14.65 -16.25 -17.43
C GLU A 369 14.97 -16.98 -16.13
N VAL A 370 14.72 -18.30 -16.11
CA VAL A 370 15.10 -19.17 -14.99
C VAL A 370 16.58 -19.55 -15.18
N GLN A 371 17.41 -19.30 -14.16
CA GLN A 371 18.84 -19.62 -14.15
C GLN A 371 19.08 -21.09 -13.79
N GLU A 372 20.32 -21.57 -13.90
CA GLU A 372 20.70 -22.95 -13.57
C GLU A 372 20.44 -23.32 -12.10
N ASP A 373 20.47 -22.34 -11.19
CA ASP A 373 20.17 -22.50 -9.77
C ASP A 373 18.66 -22.37 -9.43
N GLY A 374 17.81 -22.15 -10.45
CA GLY A 374 16.38 -21.95 -10.29
C GLY A 374 15.97 -20.50 -9.98
N SER A 375 16.91 -19.60 -9.77
CA SER A 375 16.61 -18.19 -9.56
C SER A 375 16.17 -17.48 -10.84
N PHE A 376 15.51 -16.33 -10.72
CA PHE A 376 15.06 -15.51 -11.84
C PHE A 376 16.00 -14.36 -12.10
N ALA A 377 16.25 -14.08 -13.39
CA ALA A 377 17.03 -12.92 -13.82
C ALA A 377 16.41 -12.30 -15.08
N PHE A 378 16.82 -11.08 -15.42
CA PHE A 378 16.43 -10.49 -16.70
C PHE A 378 17.10 -11.20 -17.86
N PRO A 379 16.38 -11.41 -18.97
CA PRO A 379 16.96 -11.88 -20.22
C PRO A 379 18.08 -10.95 -20.72
N SER A 380 18.98 -11.48 -21.54
CA SER A 380 20.08 -10.69 -22.08
C SER A 380 19.61 -9.41 -22.78
N GLY A 381 20.12 -8.25 -22.38
CA GLY A 381 19.76 -6.94 -22.90
C GLY A 381 18.49 -6.33 -22.28
N ILE A 382 17.81 -7.04 -21.39
CA ILE A 382 16.67 -6.56 -20.60
C ILE A 382 17.16 -6.15 -19.21
N ASN A 383 16.51 -5.15 -18.64
CA ASN A 383 16.74 -4.68 -17.28
C ASN A 383 15.47 -4.00 -16.73
N SER A 384 15.50 -3.57 -15.48
CA SER A 384 14.38 -2.92 -14.80
C SER A 384 13.81 -1.68 -15.51
N SER A 385 14.56 -1.06 -16.43
CA SER A 385 14.11 0.13 -17.17
C SER A 385 13.42 -0.18 -18.50
N ASN A 386 13.61 -1.36 -19.07
CA ASN A 386 13.11 -1.71 -20.41
C ASN A 386 12.31 -3.02 -20.47
N VAL A 387 12.10 -3.70 -19.36
CA VAL A 387 11.47 -5.04 -19.29
C VAL A 387 10.04 -5.12 -19.85
N GLY A 388 9.32 -4.01 -19.93
CA GLY A 388 7.97 -3.95 -20.53
C GLY A 388 6.83 -4.36 -19.60
N TYR A 389 7.04 -5.29 -18.70
CA TYR A 389 6.10 -5.65 -17.62
C TYR A 389 6.85 -5.91 -16.32
N PHE A 390 6.32 -5.38 -15.24
CA PHE A 390 6.83 -5.57 -13.91
C PHE A 390 5.78 -5.19 -12.87
N CYS A 391 5.42 -6.10 -11.98
CA CYS A 391 4.48 -5.81 -10.90
C CYS A 391 5.20 -5.12 -9.74
N SER A 392 5.13 -3.79 -9.70
CA SER A 392 5.74 -2.99 -8.62
C SER A 392 5.00 -3.09 -7.28
N THR A 393 3.94 -3.89 -7.20
CA THR A 393 3.12 -4.08 -6.00
C THR A 393 3.21 -5.50 -5.45
N LYS A 394 4.39 -6.11 -5.53
CA LYS A 394 4.70 -7.41 -4.94
C LYS A 394 4.26 -7.50 -3.46
N TRP A 395 4.36 -6.39 -2.73
CA TRP A 395 3.91 -6.28 -1.34
C TRP A 395 2.41 -6.60 -1.13
N GLN A 396 1.57 -6.53 -2.17
CA GLN A 396 0.16 -6.91 -2.08
C GLN A 396 -0.03 -8.44 -1.91
N PHE A 397 0.94 -9.22 -2.34
CA PHE A 397 0.91 -10.67 -2.24
C PHE A 397 1.61 -11.19 -0.99
N ASN A 398 2.76 -10.61 -0.64
CA ASN A 398 3.59 -10.93 0.53
C ASN A 398 3.65 -12.45 0.81
N THR A 399 4.07 -13.21 -0.21
CA THR A 399 4.07 -14.67 -0.22
C THR A 399 5.46 -15.23 -0.45
N PRO A 400 5.87 -16.28 0.27
CA PRO A 400 7.13 -16.99 0.01
C PRO A 400 7.04 -17.95 -1.17
N LYS A 401 5.86 -18.16 -1.75
CA LYS A 401 5.63 -19.14 -2.83
C LYS A 401 6.03 -18.64 -4.23
N ALA A 402 6.30 -17.36 -4.39
CA ALA A 402 6.79 -16.82 -5.66
C ALA A 402 8.26 -17.17 -5.87
N GLY A 403 8.66 -17.30 -7.14
CA GLY A 403 10.06 -17.55 -7.51
C GLY A 403 11.02 -16.48 -6.97
N ILE A 404 12.24 -16.88 -6.70
CA ILE A 404 13.28 -16.06 -6.07
C ILE A 404 14.11 -15.38 -7.15
N TRP A 405 14.30 -14.08 -7.02
CA TRP A 405 15.14 -13.32 -7.93
C TRP A 405 16.63 -13.53 -7.62
N SER A 406 17.46 -13.62 -8.65
CA SER A 406 18.91 -13.80 -8.49
C SER A 406 19.52 -12.75 -7.58
N GLY A 407 20.27 -13.20 -6.58
CA GLY A 407 20.85 -12.36 -5.52
C GLY A 407 20.00 -12.26 -4.25
N MET A 408 18.81 -12.83 -4.23
CA MET A 408 18.02 -13.00 -3.00
C MET A 408 18.40 -14.30 -2.28
N SER A 409 18.00 -14.42 -1.03
CA SER A 409 18.19 -15.62 -0.21
C SER A 409 17.40 -16.80 -0.76
N ASP A 410 17.99 -17.98 -0.80
CA ASP A 410 17.32 -19.24 -1.16
C ASP A 410 16.33 -19.71 -0.07
N ASP A 411 16.44 -19.18 1.14
CA ASP A 411 15.55 -19.47 2.28
C ASP A 411 14.82 -18.19 2.75
N LEU A 412 14.10 -17.57 1.84
CA LEU A 412 13.34 -16.35 2.13
C LEU A 412 12.31 -16.56 3.26
N GLU A 413 11.70 -17.74 3.33
CA GLU A 413 10.75 -18.07 4.40
C GLU A 413 11.45 -18.13 5.77
N GLY A 414 12.64 -18.73 5.83
CA GLY A 414 13.47 -18.75 7.04
C GLY A 414 13.94 -17.35 7.45
N ASP A 415 14.27 -16.50 6.48
CA ASP A 415 14.62 -15.10 6.74
C ASP A 415 13.43 -14.34 7.35
N PHE A 416 12.21 -14.52 6.82
CA PHE A 416 11.00 -13.94 7.41
C PHE A 416 10.72 -14.47 8.81
N LYS A 417 10.83 -15.78 9.05
CA LYS A 417 10.67 -16.37 10.39
C LYS A 417 11.65 -15.77 11.39
N THR A 418 12.91 -15.62 10.99
CA THR A 418 13.95 -15.01 11.82
C THR A 418 13.65 -13.53 12.09
N PHE A 419 13.20 -12.80 11.07
CA PHE A 419 12.85 -11.40 11.18
C PHE A 419 11.68 -11.19 12.15
N ILE A 420 10.60 -11.96 11.99
CA ILE A 420 9.43 -11.94 12.90
C ILE A 420 9.83 -12.33 14.33
N ALA A 421 10.67 -13.35 14.50
CA ALA A 421 11.15 -13.77 15.81
C ALA A 421 12.00 -12.71 16.53
N SER A 422 12.60 -11.78 15.78
CA SER A 422 13.35 -10.64 16.31
C SER A 422 12.48 -9.45 16.73
N ALA A 423 11.20 -9.47 16.35
CA ALA A 423 10.30 -8.34 16.50
C ALA A 423 9.87 -8.10 17.95
N ASN A 424 9.60 -6.83 18.24
CA ASN A 424 8.81 -6.46 19.40
C ASN A 424 7.33 -6.61 19.04
N ILE A 425 6.61 -7.41 19.80
CA ILE A 425 5.17 -7.57 19.61
C ILE A 425 4.46 -6.48 20.43
N SER A 426 3.57 -5.74 19.79
CA SER A 426 2.72 -4.75 20.47
C SER A 426 1.92 -5.41 21.58
N PRO A 427 1.80 -4.79 22.76
CA PRO A 427 0.90 -5.27 23.81
C PRO A 427 -0.56 -5.38 23.36
N ALA A 428 -0.94 -4.60 22.34
CA ALA A 428 -2.27 -4.60 21.77
C ALA A 428 -2.45 -5.56 20.59
N TYR A 429 -1.43 -6.32 20.20
CA TYR A 429 -1.53 -7.26 19.08
C TYR A 429 -2.70 -8.24 19.26
N GLY A 430 -3.61 -8.26 18.29
CA GLY A 430 -4.87 -8.97 18.33
C GLY A 430 -6.03 -8.21 19.00
N PHE A 431 -5.84 -6.93 19.39
CA PHE A 431 -6.93 -6.06 19.84
C PHE A 431 -7.66 -5.47 18.65
N TRP A 432 -9.00 -5.45 18.71
CA TRP A 432 -9.87 -4.80 17.73
C TRP A 432 -10.78 -3.80 18.43
N LEU A 433 -10.79 -2.57 17.91
CA LEU A 433 -11.66 -1.52 18.41
C LEU A 433 -13.09 -1.71 17.88
N ASP A 434 -14.06 -1.83 18.78
CA ASP A 434 -15.49 -1.76 18.43
C ASP A 434 -15.89 -0.28 18.25
N GLU A 435 -15.85 0.22 17.02
CA GLU A 435 -16.21 1.60 16.71
C GLU A 435 -17.66 1.93 17.06
N SER A 436 -18.57 0.93 17.12
CA SER A 436 -19.98 1.16 17.47
C SER A 436 -20.17 1.65 18.91
N LYS A 437 -19.19 1.42 19.78
CA LYS A 437 -19.15 1.87 21.18
C LYS A 437 -18.50 3.22 21.37
N ILE A 438 -17.95 3.82 20.31
CA ILE A 438 -17.34 5.13 20.37
C ILE A 438 -18.41 6.20 20.23
N THR A 439 -18.42 7.15 21.18
CA THR A 439 -19.40 8.25 21.21
C THR A 439 -18.86 9.55 20.62
N VAL A 440 -17.54 9.65 20.48
CA VAL A 440 -16.83 10.80 19.90
C VAL A 440 -16.89 10.75 18.37
N ASP A 441 -16.99 11.91 17.75
CA ASP A 441 -16.90 12.03 16.28
C ASP A 441 -15.45 11.84 15.81
N ILE A 442 -15.08 10.58 15.57
CA ILE A 442 -13.73 10.19 15.05
C ILE A 442 -13.47 10.88 13.71
N GLN A 443 -14.47 11.02 12.84
CA GLN A 443 -14.29 11.63 11.53
C GLN A 443 -13.83 13.09 11.65
N LYS A 444 -14.40 13.84 12.58
CA LYS A 444 -13.96 15.21 12.87
C LYS A 444 -12.49 15.25 13.34
N LEU A 445 -12.09 14.32 14.20
CA LEU A 445 -10.70 14.20 14.65
C LEU A 445 -9.76 13.84 13.50
N LYS A 446 -10.12 12.89 12.64
CA LYS A 446 -9.38 12.55 11.42
C LYS A 446 -9.17 13.74 10.47
N GLU A 447 -10.19 14.60 10.33
CA GLU A 447 -10.09 15.82 9.53
C GLU A 447 -9.10 16.84 10.13
N ILE A 448 -9.13 17.03 11.45
CA ILE A 448 -8.17 17.89 12.16
C ILE A 448 -6.76 17.34 11.97
N VAL A 449 -6.53 16.04 12.23
CA VAL A 449 -5.24 15.38 12.05
C VAL A 449 -4.73 15.56 10.62
N SER A 450 -5.54 15.27 9.62
CA SER A 450 -5.16 15.40 8.20
C SER A 450 -4.74 16.83 7.83
N ARG A 451 -5.45 17.82 8.34
CA ARG A 451 -5.15 19.24 8.08
C ARG A 451 -3.80 19.66 8.63
N TYR A 452 -3.51 19.32 9.89
CA TYR A 452 -2.28 19.75 10.57
C TYR A 452 -1.05 18.91 10.18
N LYS A 453 -1.19 17.59 10.06
CA LYS A 453 -0.08 16.70 9.70
C LYS A 453 0.62 17.11 8.41
N LYS A 454 -0.12 17.60 7.42
CA LYS A 454 0.44 18.00 6.12
C LYS A 454 1.64 18.95 6.25
N ASN A 455 1.59 19.90 7.17
CA ASN A 455 2.65 20.86 7.38
C ASN A 455 3.62 20.41 8.49
N LEU A 456 3.11 19.89 9.62
CA LEU A 456 3.94 19.39 10.72
C LEU A 456 4.90 18.27 10.29
N ASN A 457 4.46 17.38 9.41
CA ASN A 457 5.26 16.28 8.88
C ASN A 457 6.54 16.73 8.16
N ILE A 458 6.54 17.94 7.60
CA ILE A 458 7.67 18.53 6.88
C ILE A 458 8.27 19.72 7.62
N GLY A 459 7.91 19.91 8.88
CA GLY A 459 8.47 20.94 9.73
C GLY A 459 8.07 22.38 9.37
N LEU A 460 6.86 22.56 8.83
CA LEU A 460 6.27 23.86 8.52
C LEU A 460 5.11 24.18 9.46
N GLY A 461 4.95 25.48 9.72
CA GLY A 461 3.71 26.05 10.26
C GLY A 461 2.73 26.42 9.15
N ASP A 462 1.68 27.16 9.49
CA ASP A 462 0.69 27.68 8.54
C ASP A 462 0.29 29.11 8.91
N ASP A 463 -0.21 29.88 7.94
CA ASP A 463 -0.68 31.27 8.10
C ASP A 463 0.33 32.20 8.79
N GLY A 464 1.63 32.01 8.52
CA GLY A 464 2.71 32.81 9.11
C GLY A 464 3.06 32.45 10.55
N LYS A 465 2.49 31.39 11.10
CA LYS A 465 2.84 30.82 12.40
C LYS A 465 4.10 29.97 12.30
N ASP A 466 4.89 29.98 13.36
CA ASP A 466 5.98 29.02 13.50
C ASP A 466 5.46 27.62 13.84
N VAL A 467 6.30 26.63 13.65
CA VAL A 467 5.96 25.20 13.82
C VAL A 467 5.48 24.88 15.24
N ASP A 468 6.11 25.48 16.27
CA ASP A 468 5.79 25.18 17.66
C ASP A 468 4.40 25.73 18.01
N THR A 469 4.10 26.96 17.60
CA THR A 469 2.76 27.55 17.76
C THR A 469 1.71 26.73 17.04
N TYR A 470 2.03 26.26 15.81
CA TYR A 470 1.10 25.46 15.00
C TYR A 470 0.84 24.07 15.62
N LEU A 471 1.86 23.44 16.22
CA LEU A 471 1.74 22.19 16.96
C LEU A 471 0.85 22.36 18.20
N GLU A 472 1.02 23.43 18.96
CA GLU A 472 0.16 23.67 20.15
C GLU A 472 -1.29 23.97 19.78
N GLU A 473 -1.53 24.67 18.67
CA GLU A 473 -2.90 24.86 18.15
C GLU A 473 -3.53 23.53 17.71
N PHE A 474 -2.77 22.68 17.05
CA PHE A 474 -3.20 21.35 16.69
C PHE A 474 -3.66 20.55 17.90
N ARG A 475 -2.82 20.49 18.93
CA ARG A 475 -3.13 19.80 20.19
C ARG A 475 -4.37 20.37 20.87
N LYS A 476 -4.48 21.71 20.92
CA LYS A 476 -5.63 22.40 21.48
C LYS A 476 -6.92 22.03 20.73
N GLU A 477 -6.91 22.07 19.40
CA GLU A 477 -8.08 21.76 18.59
C GLU A 477 -8.51 20.29 18.72
N LEU A 478 -7.55 19.36 18.84
CA LEU A 478 -7.85 17.96 19.14
C LEU A 478 -8.54 17.80 20.51
N ARG A 479 -8.06 18.48 21.56
CA ARG A 479 -8.71 18.46 22.88
C ARG A 479 -10.13 19.02 22.82
N GLU A 480 -10.33 20.15 22.16
CA GLU A 480 -11.64 20.77 21.98
C GLU A 480 -12.60 19.91 21.15
N ALA A 481 -12.08 19.04 20.30
CA ALA A 481 -12.87 18.10 19.49
C ALA A 481 -13.16 16.76 20.20
N GLY A 482 -12.66 16.55 21.42
CA GLY A 482 -12.95 15.35 22.23
C GLY A 482 -11.87 14.27 22.19
N SER A 483 -10.61 14.60 21.86
CA SER A 483 -9.54 13.59 21.79
C SER A 483 -9.29 12.89 23.13
N GLU A 484 -9.45 13.58 24.27
CA GLU A 484 -9.29 12.96 25.60
C GLU A 484 -10.37 11.91 25.88
N GLU A 485 -11.62 12.19 25.46
CA GLU A 485 -12.75 11.28 25.53
C GLU A 485 -12.51 10.04 24.68
N LEU A 486 -12.07 10.23 23.41
CA LEU A 486 -11.75 9.12 22.50
C LEU A 486 -10.66 8.21 23.08
N VAL A 487 -9.56 8.80 23.56
CA VAL A 487 -8.46 8.03 24.20
C VAL A 487 -8.97 7.23 25.40
N LYS A 488 -9.90 7.80 26.18
CA LYS A 488 -10.51 7.08 27.30
C LYS A 488 -11.36 5.91 26.82
N GLU A 489 -12.23 6.11 25.83
CA GLU A 489 -13.11 5.06 25.29
C GLU A 489 -12.28 3.90 24.67
N VAL A 490 -11.22 4.20 23.89
CA VAL A 490 -10.30 3.20 23.34
C VAL A 490 -9.57 2.47 24.46
N ARG A 491 -9.05 3.19 25.45
CA ARG A 491 -8.37 2.60 26.62
C ARG A 491 -9.29 1.65 27.40
N ASP A 492 -10.53 2.03 27.62
CA ASP A 492 -11.50 1.21 28.37
C ASP A 492 -11.76 -0.11 27.63
N GLN A 493 -11.89 -0.09 26.30
CA GLN A 493 -12.06 -1.29 25.47
C GLN A 493 -10.78 -2.15 25.48
N TYR A 494 -9.61 -1.54 25.29
CA TYR A 494 -8.32 -2.24 25.35
C TYR A 494 -8.10 -2.96 26.69
N GLN A 495 -8.37 -2.29 27.81
CA GLN A 495 -8.23 -2.90 29.15
C GLN A 495 -9.21 -4.05 29.36
N ALA A 496 -10.45 -3.93 28.87
CA ALA A 496 -11.43 -5.01 28.93
C ALA A 496 -10.97 -6.24 28.13
N TRP A 497 -10.45 -6.03 26.89
CA TRP A 497 -9.88 -7.08 26.06
C TRP A 497 -8.66 -7.74 26.72
N LYS A 498 -7.72 -6.96 27.23
CA LYS A 498 -6.52 -7.47 27.92
C LYS A 498 -6.89 -8.36 29.10
N THR A 499 -7.86 -7.94 29.92
CA THR A 499 -8.31 -8.72 31.07
C THR A 499 -8.93 -10.06 30.63
N LYS A 500 -9.71 -10.07 29.54
CA LYS A 500 -10.28 -11.29 28.96
C LYS A 500 -9.17 -12.23 28.46
N LYS A 501 -8.19 -11.70 27.70
CA LYS A 501 -7.06 -12.46 27.17
C LYS A 501 -6.23 -13.12 28.28
N GLU A 502 -5.93 -12.40 29.36
CA GLU A 502 -5.19 -12.93 30.53
C GLU A 502 -5.99 -14.05 31.22
N TYR A 503 -7.30 -13.90 31.35
CA TYR A 503 -8.17 -14.93 31.91
C TYR A 503 -8.17 -16.21 31.07
N ASP A 504 -8.31 -16.10 29.76
CA ASP A 504 -8.38 -17.22 28.81
C ASP A 504 -7.04 -18.00 28.75
N VAL A 505 -5.90 -17.30 28.82
CA VAL A 505 -4.56 -17.92 28.91
C VAL A 505 -4.40 -18.66 30.26
N GLY A 506 -4.85 -18.07 31.35
CA GLY A 506 -4.81 -18.68 32.69
C GLY A 506 -5.68 -19.94 32.81
N VAL A 507 -6.79 -20.01 32.09
CA VAL A 507 -7.71 -21.17 32.08
C VAL A 507 -7.15 -22.31 31.18
N LYS A 508 -6.42 -21.98 30.13
CA LYS A 508 -5.83 -22.99 29.20
C LYS A 508 -4.50 -23.58 29.69
N SER A 509 -3.89 -23.05 30.76
CA SER A 509 -2.70 -23.64 31.37
C SER A 509 -3.13 -24.82 32.24
N PRO A 510 -2.79 -26.09 31.89
CA PRO A 510 -3.05 -27.20 32.79
C PRO A 510 -2.23 -26.98 34.05
N GLN A 511 -2.88 -27.05 35.19
CA GLN A 511 -2.15 -27.25 36.45
C GLN A 511 -1.34 -28.56 36.33
N LEU A 512 -0.01 -28.43 36.22
CA LEU A 512 0.93 -29.53 36.42
C LEU A 512 1.01 -29.90 37.90
#